data_20270a095898c5ca23424ad966cee6ac
#
_entry.id   20270a095898c5ca23424ad966cee6ac
#
_cell.length_a   1.000
_cell.length_b   1.000
_cell.length_c   1.000
_cell.angle_alpha   90.00
_cell.angle_beta   90.00
_cell.angle_gamma   90.00
#
_symmetry.space_group_name_H-M   'P 1'
#
loop_
_entity.id
_entity.type
_entity.pdbx_description
1 polymer ?
#
loop_
_entity_poly.entity_id
_entity_poly.type
_entity_poly.pdbx_seq_one_letter_code
_entity_poly.pdbx_strand_id
1 'polypeptide(L)'
;MAESSLEKKDIKIINVLKDNARASIREISKKTNIRPSTVHQRIKKLVENRVIERFTVKLNDDKIGEGFVVFMLISGSTERYLDSKFLDNQQVKGIYGITGEYDLLLKLKFNDMNAFNKFVLELREKYSKQISKTLTMVQTVNLKDE
;
A
#
# COMPACT_ATOMS: atom_id res chain seq x y z
N MET A 1 15.38 -21.72 0.00
CA MET A 1 14.47 -20.90 -0.84
C MET A 1 15.23 -20.54 -2.11
N ALA A 2 14.77 -20.99 -3.25
CA ALA A 2 15.38 -20.59 -4.51
C ALA A 2 15.10 -19.09 -4.70
N GLU A 3 16.15 -18.28 -4.65
CA GLU A 3 16.09 -16.93 -5.19
C GLU A 3 15.74 -17.07 -6.67
N SER A 4 14.51 -16.76 -7.04
CA SER A 4 14.15 -16.60 -8.43
C SER A 4 14.82 -15.30 -8.90
N SER A 5 16.03 -15.41 -9.42
CA SER A 5 16.70 -14.28 -10.01
C SER A 5 15.83 -13.76 -11.15
N LEU A 6 15.32 -12.52 -11.00
CA LEU A 6 14.58 -11.84 -12.06
C LEU A 6 15.45 -11.69 -13.29
N GLU A 7 14.99 -12.23 -14.42
CA GLU A 7 15.65 -12.06 -15.69
C GLU A 7 15.36 -10.67 -16.30
N LYS A 8 16.20 -10.22 -17.22
CA LYS A 8 15.98 -8.94 -17.94
C LYS A 8 14.61 -8.86 -18.61
N LYS A 9 14.08 -9.99 -19.09
CA LYS A 9 12.73 -10.07 -19.68
C LYS A 9 11.65 -9.81 -18.66
N ASP A 10 11.79 -10.33 -17.43
CA ASP A 10 10.86 -10.13 -16.34
C ASP A 10 10.78 -8.65 -15.96
N ILE A 11 11.92 -7.99 -15.83
CA ILE A 11 12.00 -6.55 -15.51
C ILE A 11 11.28 -5.70 -16.57
N LYS A 12 11.48 -6.02 -17.87
CA LYS A 12 10.78 -5.32 -18.95
C LYS A 12 9.27 -5.48 -18.86
N ILE A 13 8.78 -6.69 -18.61
CA ILE A 13 7.34 -6.99 -18.47
C ILE A 13 6.77 -6.27 -17.25
N ILE A 14 7.43 -6.35 -16.10
CA ILE A 14 7.03 -5.68 -14.87
C ILE A 14 6.92 -4.17 -15.08
N ASN A 15 7.87 -3.54 -15.75
CA ASN A 15 7.81 -2.10 -16.01
C ASN A 15 6.60 -1.69 -16.84
N VAL A 16 6.21 -2.48 -17.85
CA VAL A 16 4.99 -2.23 -18.62
C VAL A 16 3.74 -2.38 -17.74
N LEU A 17 3.69 -3.41 -16.90
CA LEU A 17 2.57 -3.66 -16.00
C LEU A 17 2.48 -2.63 -14.87
N LYS A 18 3.60 -2.10 -14.39
CA LYS A 18 3.62 -0.98 -13.41
C LYS A 18 2.99 0.29 -13.99
N ASP A 19 3.23 0.55 -15.26
CA ASP A 19 2.64 1.69 -15.97
C ASP A 19 1.15 1.44 -16.30
N ASN A 20 0.83 0.25 -16.79
CA ASN A 20 -0.53 -0.15 -17.13
C ASN A 20 -0.79 -1.63 -16.79
N ALA A 21 -1.36 -1.88 -15.63
CA ALA A 21 -1.70 -3.25 -15.19
C ALA A 21 -2.74 -3.95 -16.08
N ARG A 22 -3.45 -3.22 -16.94
CA ARG A 22 -4.41 -3.76 -17.91
C ARG A 22 -3.82 -4.01 -19.29
N ALA A 23 -2.52 -3.77 -19.48
CA ALA A 23 -1.90 -4.04 -20.77
C ALA A 23 -2.11 -5.50 -21.18
N SER A 24 -2.57 -5.70 -22.41
CA SER A 24 -2.75 -7.04 -22.97
C SER A 24 -1.39 -7.70 -23.25
N ILE A 25 -1.38 -9.01 -23.34
CA ILE A 25 -0.18 -9.79 -23.72
C ILE A 25 0.41 -9.23 -25.02
N ARG A 26 -0.44 -8.89 -25.98
CA ARG A 26 -0.05 -8.34 -27.28
C ARG A 26 0.63 -6.97 -27.16
N GLU A 27 0.08 -6.09 -26.32
CA GLU A 27 0.67 -4.77 -26.04
C GLU A 27 2.02 -4.90 -25.34
N ILE A 28 2.13 -5.78 -24.34
CA ILE A 28 3.38 -6.04 -23.64
C ILE A 28 4.42 -6.60 -24.60
N SER A 29 4.05 -7.57 -25.44
CA SER A 29 4.90 -8.15 -26.47
C SER A 29 5.45 -7.07 -27.42
N LYS A 30 4.58 -6.17 -27.86
CA LYS A 30 4.95 -5.09 -28.76
C LYS A 30 5.91 -4.08 -28.11
N LYS A 31 5.69 -3.72 -26.84
CA LYS A 31 6.53 -2.77 -26.09
C LYS A 31 7.87 -3.36 -25.69
N THR A 32 7.93 -4.64 -25.41
CA THR A 32 9.13 -5.32 -24.87
C THR A 32 9.94 -6.06 -25.92
N ASN A 33 9.38 -6.26 -27.09
CA ASN A 33 9.94 -7.12 -28.16
C ASN A 33 10.15 -8.59 -27.69
N ILE A 34 9.26 -9.06 -26.84
CA ILE A 34 9.21 -10.44 -26.34
C ILE A 34 8.00 -11.14 -26.98
N ARG A 35 8.17 -12.40 -27.42
CA ARG A 35 7.07 -13.17 -28.00
C ARG A 35 5.86 -13.25 -27.05
N PRO A 36 4.62 -13.16 -27.57
CA PRO A 36 3.41 -13.22 -26.74
C PRO A 36 3.33 -14.45 -25.83
N SER A 37 3.67 -15.62 -26.34
CA SER A 37 3.69 -16.85 -25.53
C SER A 37 4.68 -16.80 -24.38
N THR A 38 5.84 -16.18 -24.60
CA THR A 38 6.85 -15.96 -23.55
C THR A 38 6.36 -14.95 -22.53
N VAL A 39 5.72 -13.87 -22.95
CA VAL A 39 5.12 -12.87 -22.05
C VAL A 39 4.10 -13.54 -21.13
N HIS A 40 3.19 -14.33 -21.70
CA HIS A 40 2.17 -15.06 -20.95
C HIS A 40 2.78 -15.99 -19.89
N GLN A 41 3.75 -16.81 -20.28
CA GLN A 41 4.43 -17.75 -19.38
C GLN A 41 5.21 -17.01 -18.27
N ARG A 42 5.86 -15.89 -18.60
CA ARG A 42 6.62 -15.09 -17.64
C ARG A 42 5.70 -14.45 -16.60
N ILE A 43 4.59 -13.85 -17.02
CA ILE A 43 3.62 -13.27 -16.09
C ILE A 43 3.08 -14.35 -15.15
N LYS A 44 2.73 -15.52 -15.67
CA LYS A 44 2.26 -16.66 -14.87
C LYS A 44 3.28 -17.03 -13.79
N LYS A 45 4.54 -17.18 -14.14
CA LYS A 45 5.63 -17.47 -13.18
C LYS A 45 5.82 -16.35 -12.15
N LEU A 46 5.75 -15.09 -12.57
CA LEU A 46 5.88 -13.94 -11.67
C LEU A 46 4.76 -13.91 -10.62
N VAL A 47 3.56 -14.30 -10.98
CA VAL A 47 2.43 -14.43 -10.05
C VAL A 47 2.58 -15.67 -9.16
N GLU A 48 2.89 -16.83 -9.71
CA GLU A 48 3.10 -18.07 -8.96
C GLU A 48 4.23 -17.93 -7.91
N ASN A 49 5.31 -17.26 -8.27
CA ASN A 49 6.44 -16.99 -7.39
C ASN A 49 6.24 -15.77 -6.48
N ARG A 50 5.05 -15.17 -6.48
CA ARG A 50 4.69 -13.99 -5.69
C ARG A 50 5.60 -12.77 -5.90
N VAL A 51 6.25 -12.66 -7.05
CA VAL A 51 6.93 -11.44 -7.48
C VAL A 51 5.88 -10.37 -7.83
N ILE A 52 4.80 -10.77 -8.50
CA ILE A 52 3.59 -9.98 -8.64
C ILE A 52 2.58 -10.53 -7.62
N GLU A 53 2.34 -9.77 -6.57
CA GLU A 53 1.41 -10.17 -5.51
C GLU A 53 -0.06 -9.96 -5.92
N ARG A 54 -0.33 -8.89 -6.67
CA ARG A 54 -1.67 -8.56 -7.16
C ARG A 54 -1.62 -7.54 -8.29
N PHE A 55 -2.65 -7.54 -9.11
CA PHE A 55 -2.96 -6.44 -10.04
C PHE A 55 -3.91 -5.47 -9.35
N THR A 56 -3.61 -4.18 -9.43
CA THR A 56 -4.37 -3.15 -8.75
C THR A 56 -4.49 -1.90 -9.60
N VAL A 57 -5.27 -0.94 -9.12
CA VAL A 57 -5.44 0.38 -9.72
C VAL A 57 -5.01 1.46 -8.74
N LYS A 58 -4.47 2.55 -9.26
CA LYS A 58 -4.26 3.78 -8.50
C LYS A 58 -5.47 4.68 -8.71
N LEU A 59 -6.07 5.10 -7.60
CA LEU A 59 -7.25 5.95 -7.60
C LEU A 59 -6.86 7.40 -7.30
N ASN A 60 -7.67 8.34 -7.77
CA ASN A 60 -7.57 9.73 -7.38
C ASN A 60 -8.29 9.92 -6.04
N ASP A 61 -7.52 10.14 -4.98
CA ASP A 61 -8.01 10.20 -3.61
C ASP A 61 -9.11 11.26 -3.41
N ASP A 62 -8.95 12.43 -4.00
CA ASP A 62 -9.95 13.51 -3.89
C ASP A 62 -11.29 13.11 -4.51
N LYS A 63 -11.25 12.40 -5.65
CA LYS A 63 -12.46 11.99 -6.37
C LYS A 63 -13.22 10.85 -5.70
N ILE A 64 -12.57 10.09 -4.84
CA ILE A 64 -13.21 8.98 -4.10
C ILE A 64 -13.50 9.33 -2.64
N GLY A 65 -13.33 10.60 -2.25
CA GLY A 65 -13.60 11.05 -0.88
C GLY A 65 -12.53 10.63 0.13
N GLU A 66 -11.30 10.47 -0.30
CA GLU A 66 -10.15 10.08 0.53
C GLU A 66 -9.01 11.12 0.47
N GLY A 67 -9.31 12.36 0.12
CA GLY A 67 -8.32 13.42 -0.10
C GLY A 67 -7.63 13.93 1.17
N PHE A 68 -8.18 13.68 2.35
CA PHE A 68 -7.55 14.05 3.61
C PHE A 68 -6.62 12.92 4.09
N VAL A 69 -5.35 13.01 3.73
CA VAL A 69 -4.35 11.98 4.00
C VAL A 69 -3.53 12.33 5.24
N VAL A 70 -3.42 11.37 6.15
CA VAL A 70 -2.73 11.52 7.43
C VAL A 70 -1.72 10.40 7.63
N PHE A 71 -0.54 10.78 8.09
CA PHE A 71 0.45 9.85 8.63
C PHE A 71 0.47 9.98 10.14
N MET A 72 0.36 8.86 10.84
CA MET A 72 0.35 8.84 12.30
C MET A 72 1.44 7.90 12.80
N LEU A 73 2.32 8.40 13.64
CA LEU A 73 3.29 7.61 14.38
C LEU A 73 2.69 7.23 15.74
N ILE A 74 2.82 5.99 16.11
CA ILE A 74 2.32 5.46 17.38
C ILE A 74 3.44 4.77 18.15
N SER A 75 3.54 5.05 19.44
CA SER A 75 4.38 4.32 20.38
C SER A 75 3.51 3.65 21.43
N GLY A 76 3.79 2.39 21.76
CA GLY A 76 3.06 1.62 22.74
C GLY A 76 3.11 0.12 22.52
N SER A 77 2.28 -0.64 23.23
CA SER A 77 2.19 -2.08 23.09
C SER A 77 1.39 -2.46 21.84
N THR A 78 2.10 -2.82 20.76
CA THR A 78 1.51 -3.12 19.45
C THR A 78 0.63 -4.37 19.44
N GLU A 79 0.91 -5.34 20.30
CA GLU A 79 0.23 -6.65 20.29
C GLU A 79 -1.26 -6.60 20.66
N ARG A 80 -1.72 -5.53 21.32
CA ARG A 80 -3.06 -5.46 21.87
C ARG A 80 -4.06 -4.61 21.09
N TYR A 81 -3.60 -3.73 20.19
CA TYR A 81 -4.51 -2.88 19.41
C TYR A 81 -4.51 -3.15 17.92
N LEU A 82 -3.65 -4.04 17.43
CA LEU A 82 -3.73 -4.55 16.08
C LEU A 82 -4.70 -5.73 15.97
N ASP A 83 -5.91 -5.54 16.51
CA ASP A 83 -6.98 -6.51 16.36
C ASP A 83 -7.56 -6.47 14.93
N SER A 84 -8.36 -7.47 14.59
CA SER A 84 -8.96 -7.58 13.26
C SER A 84 -9.79 -6.35 12.91
N LYS A 85 -10.50 -5.77 13.87
CA LYS A 85 -11.33 -4.58 13.67
C LYS A 85 -10.49 -3.35 13.28
N PHE A 86 -9.31 -3.20 13.86
CA PHE A 86 -8.38 -2.14 13.50
C PHE A 86 -7.77 -2.38 12.10
N LEU A 87 -7.35 -3.61 11.83
CA LEU A 87 -6.77 -4.01 10.55
C LEU A 87 -7.77 -3.90 9.39
N ASP A 88 -9.05 -4.19 9.64
CA ASP A 88 -10.12 -4.16 8.65
C ASP A 88 -10.74 -2.76 8.46
N ASN A 89 -10.28 -1.76 9.23
CA ASN A 89 -10.76 -0.40 9.11
C ASN A 89 -10.40 0.19 7.73
N GLN A 90 -11.42 0.58 6.97
CA GLN A 90 -11.24 1.08 5.60
C GLN A 90 -10.44 2.39 5.51
N GLN A 91 -10.39 3.16 6.57
CA GLN A 91 -9.62 4.40 6.63
C GLN A 91 -8.12 4.14 6.86
N VAL A 92 -7.77 2.96 7.35
CA VAL A 92 -6.38 2.52 7.53
C VAL A 92 -5.88 1.91 6.21
N LYS A 93 -5.01 2.63 5.53
CA LYS A 93 -4.46 2.21 4.21
C LYS A 93 -3.11 1.53 4.30
N GLY A 94 -2.39 1.73 5.38
CA GLY A 94 -1.13 1.06 5.64
C GLY A 94 -0.76 1.10 7.10
N ILE A 95 -0.13 0.03 7.56
CA ILE A 95 0.43 -0.13 8.91
C ILE A 95 1.82 -0.70 8.75
N TYR A 96 2.80 0.01 9.25
CA TYR A 96 4.21 -0.35 9.12
C TYR A 96 4.86 -0.38 10.49
N GLY A 97 5.50 -1.49 10.85
CA GLY A 97 6.42 -1.54 11.99
C GLY A 97 7.67 -0.74 11.64
N ILE A 98 8.10 0.12 12.53
CA ILE A 98 9.29 0.95 12.35
C ILE A 98 10.21 0.85 13.54
N THR A 99 11.48 1.22 13.35
CA THR A 99 12.47 1.31 14.43
C THR A 99 12.67 2.78 14.83
N GLY A 100 12.99 3.00 16.10
CA GLY A 100 13.26 4.33 16.64
C GLY A 100 12.38 4.68 17.82
N GLU A 101 12.02 5.94 17.96
CA GLU A 101 11.21 6.46 19.06
C GLU A 101 9.74 6.01 19.01
N TYR A 102 9.25 5.63 17.83
CA TYR A 102 7.90 5.12 17.59
C TYR A 102 7.95 3.68 17.08
N ASP A 103 6.88 2.94 17.30
CA ASP A 103 6.77 1.52 16.96
C ASP A 103 6.05 1.29 15.63
N LEU A 104 5.06 2.13 15.32
CA LEU A 104 4.24 2.01 14.12
C LEU A 104 4.11 3.33 13.37
N LEU A 105 4.06 3.21 12.05
CA LEU A 105 3.63 4.26 11.12
C LEU A 105 2.32 3.83 10.46
N LEU A 106 1.29 4.63 10.59
CA LEU A 106 0.01 4.45 9.92
C LEU A 106 -0.12 5.41 8.75
N LYS A 107 -0.65 4.94 7.64
CA LYS A 107 -1.18 5.77 6.56
C LYS A 107 -2.70 5.70 6.59
N LEU A 108 -3.34 6.84 6.80
CA LEU A 108 -4.78 6.98 6.96
C LEU A 108 -5.33 7.89 5.88
N LYS A 109 -6.54 7.60 5.42
CA LYS A 109 -7.24 8.46 4.46
C LYS A 109 -8.68 8.71 4.92
N PHE A 110 -9.09 9.97 4.83
CA PHE A 110 -10.41 10.44 5.24
C PHE A 110 -11.01 11.36 4.19
N ASN A 111 -12.31 11.57 4.28
CA ASN A 111 -12.99 12.56 3.45
C ASN A 111 -12.60 13.99 3.84
N ASP A 112 -12.54 14.25 5.16
CA ASP A 112 -12.25 15.56 5.71
C ASP A 112 -11.64 15.46 7.13
N MET A 113 -11.34 16.62 7.70
CA MET A 113 -10.83 16.73 9.08
C MET A 113 -11.82 16.22 10.13
N ASN A 114 -13.13 16.37 9.90
CA ASN A 114 -14.13 15.90 10.87
C ASN A 114 -14.13 14.38 10.98
N ALA A 115 -14.02 13.67 9.86
CA ALA A 115 -13.89 12.22 9.84
C ALA A 115 -12.59 11.76 10.53
N PHE A 116 -11.50 12.48 10.32
CA PHE A 116 -10.24 12.24 11.03
C PHE A 116 -10.36 12.46 12.54
N ASN A 117 -10.97 13.55 12.99
CA ASN A 117 -11.18 13.83 14.41
C ASN A 117 -12.01 12.72 15.08
N LYS A 118 -13.05 12.24 14.42
CA LYS A 118 -13.85 11.11 14.90
C LYS A 118 -13.00 9.85 15.07
N PHE A 119 -12.17 9.53 14.09
CA PHE A 119 -11.25 8.40 14.18
C PHE A 119 -10.29 8.52 15.37
N VAL A 120 -9.71 9.70 15.60
CA VAL A 120 -8.79 9.94 16.73
C VAL A 120 -9.48 9.77 18.08
N LEU A 121 -10.72 10.26 18.22
CA LEU A 121 -11.49 10.07 19.44
C LEU A 121 -11.77 8.59 19.71
N GLU A 122 -12.22 7.84 18.70
CA GLU A 122 -12.43 6.39 18.81
C GLU A 122 -11.14 5.64 19.14
N LEU A 123 -10.02 6.02 18.53
CA LEU A 123 -8.71 5.44 18.78
C LEU A 123 -8.29 5.64 20.25
N ARG A 124 -8.44 6.86 20.76
CA ARG A 124 -8.11 7.19 22.15
C ARG A 124 -9.00 6.45 23.16
N GLU A 125 -10.30 6.41 22.90
CA GLU A 125 -11.25 5.72 23.76
C GLU A 125 -10.96 4.22 23.85
N LYS A 126 -10.67 3.59 22.71
CA LYS A 126 -10.53 2.15 22.60
C LYS A 126 -9.16 1.64 23.00
N TYR A 127 -8.10 2.40 22.70
CA TYR A 127 -6.71 1.96 22.85
C TYR A 127 -5.85 2.82 23.78
N SER A 128 -6.46 3.64 24.64
CA SER A 128 -5.75 4.55 25.54
C SER A 128 -4.76 3.87 26.50
N LYS A 129 -5.01 2.62 26.85
CA LYS A 129 -4.13 1.84 27.71
C LYS A 129 -2.90 1.25 26.97
N GLN A 130 -3.01 1.08 25.67
CA GLN A 130 -1.97 0.47 24.83
C GLN A 130 -1.08 1.53 24.17
N ILE A 131 -1.64 2.67 23.82
CA ILE A 131 -0.95 3.77 23.16
C ILE A 131 -0.37 4.71 24.22
N SER A 132 0.95 4.87 24.22
CA SER A 132 1.63 5.81 25.11
C SER A 132 1.79 7.20 24.48
N LYS A 133 2.01 7.25 23.16
CA LYS A 133 2.33 8.50 22.45
C LYS A 133 1.93 8.40 20.99
N THR A 134 1.44 9.49 20.44
CA THR A 134 1.13 9.63 19.00
C THR A 134 1.69 10.92 18.45
N LEU A 135 2.12 10.88 17.20
CA LEU A 135 2.45 12.06 16.41
C LEU A 135 1.67 12.02 15.11
N THR A 136 0.87 13.04 14.86
CA THR A 136 0.04 13.15 13.67
C THR A 136 0.61 14.15 12.69
N MET A 137 0.71 13.74 11.43
CA MET A 137 1.19 14.57 10.32
C MET A 137 0.14 14.55 9.21
N VAL A 138 -0.33 15.72 8.80
CA VAL A 138 -1.26 15.83 7.67
C VAL A 138 -0.46 16.06 6.39
N GLN A 139 -0.74 15.28 5.36
CA GLN A 139 -0.11 15.44 4.06
C GLN A 139 -0.58 16.74 3.41
N THR A 140 0.35 17.61 3.06
CA THR A 140 0.05 18.87 2.35
C THR A 140 0.09 18.69 0.84
N VAL A 141 1.02 17.90 0.35
CA VAL A 141 1.19 17.61 -1.08
C VAL A 141 1.83 16.24 -1.27
N ASN A 142 1.45 15.57 -2.34
CA ASN A 142 2.14 14.37 -2.80
C ASN A 142 3.01 14.72 -4.00
N LEU A 143 4.31 14.72 -3.81
CA LEU A 143 5.28 15.09 -4.86
C LEU A 143 5.65 13.91 -5.75
N LYS A 144 5.62 12.70 -5.20
CA LYS A 144 5.91 11.46 -5.93
C LYS A 144 5.29 10.26 -5.19
N ASP A 145 4.69 9.40 -5.96
CA ASP A 145 4.11 8.14 -5.49
C ASP A 145 4.35 7.05 -6.56
N GLU A 146 4.60 5.81 -6.16
CA GLU A 146 4.73 4.69 -7.11
C GLU A 146 3.40 4.26 -7.71
#